data_96a7999db08029cc27746995b6d6d8f6
#
_entry.id   96a7999db08029cc27746995b6d6d8f6
#
_cell.length_a   1.000
_cell.length_b   1.000
_cell.length_c   1.000
_cell.angle_alpha   90.00
_cell.angle_beta   90.00
_cell.angle_gamma   90.00
#
_symmetry.space_group_name_H-M   'P 1'
#
loop_
_entity.id
_entity.type
_entity.pdbx_description
1 polymer ?
#
loop_
_entity_poly.entity_id
_entity_poly.type
_entity_poly.pdbx_seq_one_letter_code
_entity_poly.pdbx_strand_id
1 'polypeptide(L)'
;FAFLIASPLVNESSLILFPAMFGLKTTIIYNVTGIIVAVIGGIIIQQLHLEKYVNQQLLKYNSRADIEAKNGGQKMEFKKLLGYWWQDGIEITKSIFPYVVLGVAIWAIIHGFVPTTLIEKYLTVKSWWVVPIATLLGVPLYANSVSVLPVVEALIGKGVPLGTALAFMTATVTLSIPEILILKKAMKWQLLTIFFGITTIGIMLIGYLFNFLQ
;
A
#
# COMPACT_ATOMS: atom_id res chain seq x y z
N PHE A 1 -5.42 11.50 -2.68
CA PHE A 1 -5.82 10.07 -2.69
C PHE A 1 -5.13 9.29 -3.81
N ALA A 2 -5.06 9.81 -5.04
CA ALA A 2 -4.36 9.14 -6.15
C ALA A 2 -2.91 8.77 -5.77
N PHE A 3 -2.19 9.67 -5.12
CA PHE A 3 -0.83 9.40 -4.64
C PHE A 3 -0.79 8.26 -3.59
N LEU A 4 -1.75 8.22 -2.68
CA LEU A 4 -1.84 7.16 -1.66
C LEU A 4 -2.10 5.78 -2.27
N ILE A 5 -2.87 5.70 -3.37
CA ILE A 5 -3.09 4.46 -4.10
C ILE A 5 -1.87 4.12 -4.96
N ALA A 6 -1.25 5.13 -5.59
CA ALA A 6 -0.10 4.92 -6.46
C ALA A 6 1.14 4.43 -5.72
N SER A 7 1.40 4.99 -4.53
CA SER A 7 2.64 4.77 -3.78
C SER A 7 2.98 3.29 -3.54
N PRO A 8 2.06 2.42 -3.09
CA PRO A 8 2.36 1.01 -2.95
C PRO A 8 2.30 0.20 -4.26
N LEU A 9 1.60 0.71 -5.30
CA LEU A 9 1.52 0.06 -6.60
C LEU A 9 2.77 0.33 -7.44
N VAL A 10 3.25 1.57 -7.42
CA VAL A 10 4.41 2.03 -8.20
C VAL A 10 5.48 2.48 -7.22
N ASN A 11 6.42 1.60 -6.93
CA ASN A 11 7.49 1.82 -5.96
C ASN A 11 8.86 1.50 -6.57
N GLU A 12 9.92 1.69 -5.79
CA GLU A 12 11.29 1.43 -6.20
C GLU A 12 11.50 -0.02 -6.69
N SER A 13 10.83 -0.99 -6.05
CA SER A 13 10.93 -2.40 -6.44
C SER A 13 10.31 -2.65 -7.81
N SER A 14 9.16 -2.04 -8.11
CA SER A 14 8.51 -2.17 -9.41
C SER A 14 9.28 -1.50 -10.54
N LEU A 15 10.09 -0.48 -10.23
CA LEU A 15 10.90 0.23 -11.22
C LEU A 15 12.28 -0.39 -11.44
N ILE A 16 12.91 -0.90 -10.37
CA ILE A 16 14.31 -1.35 -10.42
C ILE A 16 14.42 -2.87 -10.57
N LEU A 17 13.60 -3.64 -9.83
CA LEU A 17 13.72 -5.10 -9.77
C LEU A 17 12.86 -5.81 -10.81
N PHE A 18 11.68 -5.33 -11.13
CA PHE A 18 10.80 -5.96 -12.13
C PHE A 18 11.41 -6.08 -13.51
N PRO A 19 12.19 -5.10 -14.04
CA PRO A 19 12.84 -5.27 -15.35
C PRO A 19 13.74 -6.49 -15.40
N ALA A 20 14.46 -6.78 -14.33
CA ALA A 20 15.36 -7.94 -14.24
C ALA A 20 14.61 -9.26 -14.09
N MET A 21 13.48 -9.27 -13.37
CA MET A 21 12.74 -10.50 -13.05
C MET A 21 11.66 -10.86 -14.10
N PHE A 22 10.92 -9.87 -14.54
CA PHE A 22 9.74 -10.07 -15.40
C PHE A 22 9.89 -9.44 -16.80
N GLY A 23 11.02 -8.79 -17.06
CA GLY A 23 11.29 -8.08 -18.30
C GLY A 23 10.68 -6.68 -18.39
N LEU A 24 11.24 -5.89 -19.31
CA LEU A 24 10.90 -4.46 -19.43
C LEU A 24 9.42 -4.24 -19.84
N LYS A 25 8.88 -5.10 -20.71
CA LYS A 25 7.49 -5.01 -21.18
C LYS A 25 6.51 -5.17 -20.02
N THR A 26 6.68 -6.19 -19.19
CA THR A 26 5.86 -6.44 -18.00
C THR A 26 5.95 -5.27 -17.02
N THR A 27 7.15 -4.77 -16.80
CA THR A 27 7.41 -3.63 -15.91
C THR A 27 6.67 -2.37 -16.35
N ILE A 28 6.75 -2.02 -17.63
CA ILE A 28 6.07 -0.82 -18.15
C ILE A 28 4.55 -0.99 -18.03
N ILE A 29 4.01 -2.12 -18.45
CA ILE A 29 2.56 -2.37 -18.36
C ILE A 29 2.09 -2.31 -16.92
N TYR A 30 2.82 -2.92 -15.98
CA TYR A 30 2.48 -2.91 -14.55
C TYR A 30 2.43 -1.48 -13.98
N ASN A 31 3.49 -0.71 -14.17
CA ASN A 31 3.57 0.65 -13.62
C ASN A 31 2.55 1.60 -14.26
N VAL A 32 2.36 1.52 -15.60
CA VAL A 32 1.33 2.32 -16.29
C VAL A 32 -0.07 1.96 -15.80
N THR A 33 -0.38 0.67 -15.69
CA THR A 33 -1.69 0.21 -15.19
C THR A 33 -1.88 0.63 -13.72
N GLY A 34 -0.84 0.53 -12.89
CA GLY A 34 -0.86 0.98 -11.50
C GLY A 34 -1.19 2.48 -11.38
N ILE A 35 -0.57 3.31 -12.22
CA ILE A 35 -0.86 4.76 -12.28
C ILE A 35 -2.31 5.01 -12.72
N ILE A 36 -2.79 4.31 -13.76
CA ILE A 36 -4.17 4.45 -14.23
C ILE A 36 -5.17 4.10 -13.12
N VAL A 37 -4.96 2.96 -12.45
CA VAL A 37 -5.79 2.54 -11.31
C VAL A 37 -5.78 3.58 -10.20
N ALA A 38 -4.62 4.13 -9.88
CA ALA A 38 -4.48 5.14 -8.84
C ALA A 38 -5.19 6.46 -9.18
N VAL A 39 -5.08 6.91 -10.43
CA VAL A 39 -5.75 8.12 -10.91
C VAL A 39 -7.28 7.93 -10.89
N ILE A 40 -7.77 6.82 -11.45
CA ILE A 40 -9.21 6.51 -11.47
C ILE A 40 -9.74 6.38 -10.03
N GLY A 41 -9.04 5.64 -9.17
CA GLY A 41 -9.42 5.49 -7.77
C GLY A 41 -9.44 6.82 -7.01
N GLY A 42 -8.44 7.68 -7.24
CA GLY A 42 -8.40 9.03 -6.70
C GLY A 42 -9.57 9.91 -7.13
N ILE A 43 -9.94 9.84 -8.41
CA ILE A 43 -11.11 10.57 -8.96
C ILE A 43 -12.41 10.06 -8.32
N ILE A 44 -12.58 8.74 -8.19
CA ILE A 44 -13.78 8.15 -7.56
C ILE A 44 -13.90 8.63 -6.10
N ILE A 45 -12.82 8.59 -5.32
CA ILE A 45 -12.84 9.06 -3.92
C ILE A 45 -13.17 10.55 -3.84
N GLN A 46 -12.63 11.37 -4.76
CA GLN A 46 -12.92 12.80 -4.83
C GLN A 46 -14.40 13.06 -5.17
N GLN A 47 -14.96 12.37 -6.15
CA GLN A 47 -16.37 12.52 -6.54
C GLN A 47 -17.34 12.12 -5.43
N LEU A 48 -16.96 11.21 -4.56
CA LEU A 48 -17.75 10.78 -3.41
C LEU A 48 -17.69 11.79 -2.23
N HIS A 49 -16.96 12.91 -2.38
CA HIS A 49 -16.80 13.94 -1.35
C HIS A 49 -16.40 13.38 0.04
N LEU A 50 -15.49 12.41 0.03
CA LEU A 50 -15.07 11.69 1.24
C LEU A 50 -13.99 12.44 2.05
N GLU A 51 -13.55 13.60 1.62
CA GLU A 51 -12.53 14.43 2.28
C GLU A 51 -12.91 14.80 3.71
N LYS A 52 -14.21 14.91 4.01
CA LYS A 52 -14.75 15.13 5.36
C LYS A 52 -14.41 14.02 6.37
N TYR A 53 -14.02 12.86 5.88
CA TYR A 53 -13.63 11.72 6.71
C TYR A 53 -12.12 11.63 6.94
N VAL A 54 -11.35 12.58 6.43
CA VAL A 54 -9.92 12.71 6.74
C VAL A 54 -9.75 13.39 8.09
N ASN A 55 -8.83 12.90 8.90
CA ASN A 55 -8.51 13.53 10.17
C ASN A 55 -7.69 14.80 9.93
N GLN A 56 -8.35 15.93 9.97
CA GLN A 56 -7.72 17.24 9.71
C GLN A 56 -6.63 17.62 10.71
N GLN A 57 -6.61 17.03 11.91
CA GLN A 57 -5.57 17.30 12.90
C GLN A 57 -4.20 16.78 12.45
N LEU A 58 -4.16 15.66 11.71
CA LEU A 58 -2.93 15.11 11.15
C LEU A 58 -2.49 15.83 9.86
N LEU A 59 -3.43 16.50 9.18
CA LEU A 59 -3.13 17.29 7.99
C LEU A 59 -2.67 18.72 8.32
N LYS A 60 -2.83 19.16 9.56
CA LYS A 60 -2.25 20.44 10.02
C LYS A 60 -0.74 20.29 10.15
N TYR A 61 -0.08 20.21 9.00
CA TYR A 61 1.35 20.47 8.93
C TYR A 61 1.53 21.90 9.41
N ASN A 62 2.27 22.08 10.50
CA ASN A 62 2.74 23.39 10.89
C ASN A 62 3.77 23.84 9.85
N SER A 63 3.29 24.42 8.75
CA SER A 63 4.17 25.07 7.78
C SER A 63 4.95 26.17 8.51
N ARG A 64 6.10 26.57 7.96
CA ARG A 64 6.86 27.68 8.51
C ARG A 64 5.96 28.91 8.70
N ALA A 65 5.09 29.18 7.74
CA ALA A 65 4.13 30.27 7.79
C ALA A 65 3.11 30.14 8.95
N ASP A 66 2.64 28.94 9.24
CA ASP A 66 1.71 28.68 10.35
C ASP A 66 2.38 28.85 11.72
N ILE A 67 3.65 28.43 11.83
CA ILE A 67 4.43 28.59 13.06
C ILE A 67 4.76 30.08 13.29
N GLU A 68 5.18 30.80 12.25
CA GLU A 68 5.45 32.23 12.30
C GLU A 68 4.18 33.03 12.61
N ALA A 69 3.02 32.66 12.05
CA ALA A 69 1.72 33.29 12.34
C ALA A 69 1.30 33.09 13.80
N LYS A 70 1.50 31.87 14.36
CA LYS A 70 1.24 31.60 15.79
C LYS A 70 2.16 32.39 16.75
N ASN A 71 3.34 32.78 16.30
CA ASN A 71 4.32 33.55 17.05
C ASN A 71 4.26 35.06 16.74
N GLY A 72 3.12 35.58 16.35
CA GLY A 72 2.92 37.03 16.13
C GLY A 72 3.60 37.58 14.86
N GLY A 73 3.87 36.74 13.87
CA GLY A 73 4.43 37.14 12.58
C GLY A 73 5.94 37.38 12.59
N GLN A 74 6.63 37.08 13.68
CA GLN A 74 8.09 37.23 13.78
C GLN A 74 8.78 36.06 13.07
N LYS A 75 9.76 36.39 12.22
CA LYS A 75 10.62 35.39 11.57
C LYS A 75 11.39 34.60 12.63
N MET A 76 11.18 33.29 12.67
CA MET A 76 11.89 32.42 13.62
C MET A 76 13.27 32.05 13.11
N GLU A 77 14.22 32.00 14.05
CA GLU A 77 15.54 31.43 13.80
C GLU A 77 15.41 29.96 13.33
N PHE A 78 16.20 29.58 12.33
CA PHE A 78 16.18 28.23 11.75
C PHE A 78 16.34 27.12 12.81
N LYS A 79 17.16 27.38 13.84
CA LYS A 79 17.40 26.44 14.95
C LYS A 79 16.14 26.17 15.78
N LYS A 80 15.31 27.18 16.04
CA LYS A 80 14.03 27.03 16.72
C LYS A 80 12.99 26.30 15.85
N LEU A 81 12.99 26.60 14.56
CA LEU A 81 12.13 25.93 13.58
C LEU A 81 12.44 24.42 13.48
N LEU A 82 13.72 24.06 13.50
CA LEU A 82 14.18 22.67 13.53
C LEU A 82 13.68 21.94 14.80
N GLY A 83 13.69 22.64 15.94
CA GLY A 83 13.15 22.11 17.20
C GLY A 83 11.65 21.79 17.14
N TYR A 84 10.84 22.67 16.51
CA TYR A 84 9.41 22.42 16.32
C TYR A 84 9.18 21.21 15.39
N TRP A 85 9.86 21.16 14.26
CA TRP A 85 9.72 20.02 13.34
C TRP A 85 10.16 18.70 13.96
N TRP A 86 11.21 18.73 14.80
CA TRP A 86 11.65 17.56 15.55
C TRP A 86 10.60 17.10 16.56
N GLN A 87 9.98 18.03 17.29
CA GLN A 87 8.90 17.71 18.24
C GLN A 87 7.67 17.16 17.52
N ASP A 88 7.23 17.80 16.42
CA ASP A 88 6.12 17.32 15.59
C ASP A 88 6.41 15.92 15.04
N GLY A 89 7.62 15.69 14.55
CA GLY A 89 8.05 14.37 14.06
C GLY A 89 8.01 13.29 15.14
N ILE A 90 8.48 13.60 16.35
CA ILE A 90 8.43 12.68 17.49
C ILE A 90 6.97 12.42 17.91
N GLU A 91 6.13 13.44 17.94
CA GLU A 91 4.72 13.31 18.31
C GLU A 91 3.96 12.42 17.33
N ILE A 92 4.15 12.64 16.02
CA ILE A 92 3.60 11.78 14.95
C ILE A 92 4.12 10.36 15.11
N THR A 93 5.43 10.18 15.27
CA THR A 93 6.05 8.85 15.45
C THR A 93 5.48 8.12 16.66
N LYS A 94 5.44 8.76 17.83
CA LYS A 94 4.84 8.18 19.04
C LYS A 94 3.38 7.81 18.85
N SER A 95 2.67 8.59 18.06
CA SER A 95 1.25 8.36 17.81
C SER A 95 1.00 7.17 16.90
N ILE A 96 1.92 6.87 15.96
CA ILE A 96 1.81 5.78 14.99
C ILE A 96 2.49 4.50 15.51
N PHE A 97 3.56 4.63 16.29
CA PHE A 97 4.39 3.53 16.77
C PHE A 97 3.62 2.33 17.37
N PRO A 98 2.62 2.51 18.27
CA PRO A 98 1.88 1.38 18.84
C PRO A 98 1.10 0.59 17.78
N TYR A 99 0.62 1.25 16.73
CA TYR A 99 -0.10 0.59 15.64
C TYR A 99 0.86 -0.21 14.75
N VAL A 100 2.07 0.32 14.51
CA VAL A 100 3.12 -0.40 13.78
C VAL A 100 3.53 -1.65 14.56
N VAL A 101 3.79 -1.52 15.87
CA VAL A 101 4.16 -2.67 16.72
C VAL A 101 3.06 -3.71 16.75
N LEU A 102 1.79 -3.28 16.92
CA LEU A 102 0.66 -4.21 16.91
C LEU A 102 0.53 -4.91 15.54
N GLY A 103 0.65 -4.17 14.46
CA GLY A 103 0.58 -4.73 13.10
C GLY A 103 1.68 -5.74 12.82
N VAL A 104 2.93 -5.43 13.21
CA VAL A 104 4.06 -6.36 13.07
C VAL A 104 3.90 -7.58 13.96
N ALA A 105 3.38 -7.42 15.19
CA ALA A 105 3.11 -8.55 16.09
C ALA A 105 2.04 -9.49 15.51
N ILE A 106 0.93 -8.94 15.00
CA ILE A 106 -0.11 -9.72 14.31
C ILE A 106 0.48 -10.44 13.10
N TRP A 107 1.28 -9.74 12.29
CA TRP A 107 1.96 -10.34 11.14
C TRP A 107 2.88 -11.49 11.54
N ALA A 108 3.71 -11.32 12.58
CA ALA A 108 4.63 -12.36 13.05
C ALA A 108 3.88 -13.63 13.50
N ILE A 109 2.73 -13.45 14.18
CA ILE A 109 1.87 -14.58 14.57
C ILE A 109 1.31 -15.27 13.32
N ILE A 110 0.74 -14.53 12.37
CA ILE A 110 0.14 -15.10 11.16
C ILE A 110 1.20 -15.78 10.31
N HIS A 111 2.38 -15.17 10.13
CA HIS A 111 3.47 -15.72 9.32
C HIS A 111 4.00 -17.07 9.87
N GLY A 112 3.98 -17.23 11.18
CA GLY A 112 4.34 -18.52 11.81
C GLY A 112 3.31 -19.64 11.58
N PHE A 113 2.06 -19.32 11.24
CA PHE A 113 0.97 -20.27 11.12
C PHE A 113 0.48 -20.55 9.69
N VAL A 114 0.82 -19.72 8.71
CA VAL A 114 0.38 -19.91 7.31
C VAL A 114 1.44 -20.69 6.52
N PRO A 115 1.24 -22.00 6.26
CA PRO A 115 2.16 -22.79 5.46
C PRO A 115 2.14 -22.30 4.00
N THR A 116 3.31 -22.13 3.39
CA THR A 116 3.47 -21.80 1.97
C THR A 116 2.78 -22.81 1.05
N THR A 117 2.67 -24.06 1.48
CA THR A 117 1.96 -25.14 0.78
C THR A 117 0.47 -24.88 0.57
N LEU A 118 -0.19 -24.15 1.49
CA LEU A 118 -1.59 -23.76 1.30
C LEU A 118 -1.72 -22.70 0.21
N ILE A 119 -0.84 -21.71 0.20
CA ILE A 119 -0.80 -20.66 -0.83
C ILE A 119 -0.62 -21.31 -2.20
N GLU A 120 0.33 -22.22 -2.33
CA GLU A 120 0.61 -22.95 -3.57
C GLU A 120 -0.61 -23.75 -4.05
N LYS A 121 -1.25 -24.51 -3.16
CA LYS A 121 -2.41 -25.36 -3.50
C LYS A 121 -3.57 -24.58 -4.08
N TYR A 122 -3.84 -23.37 -3.60
CA TYR A 122 -4.97 -22.55 -4.03
C TYR A 122 -4.64 -21.65 -5.21
N LEU A 123 -3.38 -21.28 -5.43
CA LEU A 123 -2.97 -20.34 -6.47
C LEU A 123 -2.55 -21.00 -7.79
N THR A 124 -2.28 -22.31 -7.83
CA THR A 124 -1.88 -23.03 -9.06
C THR A 124 -3.07 -23.38 -9.97
N VAL A 125 -4.29 -23.23 -9.50
CA VAL A 125 -5.50 -23.55 -10.29
C VAL A 125 -5.75 -22.46 -11.33
N LYS A 126 -5.86 -22.82 -12.61
CA LYS A 126 -6.23 -21.88 -13.69
C LYS A 126 -7.74 -21.62 -13.67
N SER A 127 -8.19 -20.72 -12.81
CA SER A 127 -9.59 -20.31 -12.72
C SER A 127 -9.70 -18.81 -12.47
N TRP A 128 -10.79 -18.18 -12.88
CA TRP A 128 -11.02 -16.75 -12.72
C TRP A 128 -11.02 -16.29 -11.25
N TRP A 129 -11.46 -17.13 -10.33
CA TRP A 129 -11.53 -16.81 -8.89
C TRP A 129 -10.17 -16.86 -8.16
N VAL A 130 -9.10 -17.32 -8.85
CA VAL A 130 -7.77 -17.43 -8.23
C VAL A 130 -7.15 -16.05 -7.96
N VAL A 131 -7.40 -15.06 -8.83
CA VAL A 131 -6.94 -13.68 -8.60
C VAL A 131 -7.58 -13.07 -7.34
N PRO A 132 -8.90 -13.10 -7.13
CA PRO A 132 -9.52 -12.70 -5.86
C PRO A 132 -8.95 -13.44 -4.63
N ILE A 133 -8.77 -14.75 -4.71
CA ILE A 133 -8.18 -15.52 -3.60
C ILE A 133 -6.74 -15.10 -3.33
N ALA A 134 -5.92 -14.94 -4.36
CA ALA A 134 -4.55 -14.46 -4.21
C ALA A 134 -4.50 -13.10 -3.51
N THR A 135 -5.38 -12.18 -3.93
CA THR A 135 -5.50 -10.86 -3.32
C THR A 135 -5.89 -10.97 -1.85
N LEU A 136 -6.91 -11.77 -1.52
CA LEU A 136 -7.36 -11.97 -0.14
C LEU A 136 -6.31 -12.67 0.74
N LEU A 137 -5.57 -13.62 0.20
CA LEU A 137 -4.48 -14.30 0.92
C LEU A 137 -3.29 -13.35 1.17
N GLY A 138 -3.11 -12.33 0.35
CA GLY A 138 -2.10 -11.29 0.55
C GLY A 138 -2.43 -10.35 1.73
N VAL A 139 -3.71 -10.07 1.99
CA VAL A 139 -4.14 -9.09 3.02
C VAL A 139 -3.60 -9.37 4.43
N PRO A 140 -3.65 -10.61 4.97
CA PRO A 140 -3.11 -10.88 6.30
C PRO A 140 -1.59 -10.87 6.37
N LEU A 141 -0.92 -10.93 5.21
CA LEU A 141 0.53 -10.93 5.13
C LEU A 141 1.02 -9.49 5.01
N TYR A 142 2.06 -9.17 5.77
CA TYR A 142 2.75 -7.88 5.65
C TYR A 142 4.19 -8.11 5.28
N ALA A 143 4.60 -7.60 4.14
CA ALA A 143 5.99 -7.66 3.74
C ALA A 143 6.37 -6.47 2.85
N ASN A 144 7.65 -6.14 2.84
CA ASN A 144 8.20 -5.20 1.87
C ASN A 144 8.20 -5.84 0.47
N SER A 145 7.98 -5.05 -0.56
CA SER A 145 8.00 -5.49 -1.96
C SER A 145 9.23 -6.34 -2.29
N VAL A 146 10.42 -5.94 -1.83
CA VAL A 146 11.68 -6.67 -2.06
C VAL A 146 11.65 -8.06 -1.44
N SER A 147 11.09 -8.18 -0.21
CA SER A 147 11.05 -9.46 0.52
C SER A 147 10.05 -10.45 -0.08
N VAL A 148 9.02 -9.98 -0.77
CA VAL A 148 8.00 -10.84 -1.41
C VAL A 148 8.46 -11.34 -2.77
N LEU A 149 9.37 -10.66 -3.46
CA LEU A 149 9.81 -11.02 -4.80
C LEU A 149 10.29 -12.48 -4.92
N PRO A 150 11.14 -13.03 -4.03
CA PRO A 150 11.54 -14.44 -4.10
C PRO A 150 10.38 -15.41 -3.96
N VAL A 151 9.34 -15.03 -3.16
CA VAL A 151 8.12 -15.84 -3.01
C VAL A 151 7.32 -15.83 -4.32
N VAL A 152 7.19 -14.67 -4.96
CA VAL A 152 6.51 -14.51 -6.25
C VAL A 152 7.22 -15.34 -7.32
N GLU A 153 8.54 -15.28 -7.39
CA GLU A 153 9.35 -16.07 -8.32
C GLU A 153 9.14 -17.57 -8.11
N ALA A 154 9.17 -18.02 -6.85
CA ALA A 154 8.90 -19.42 -6.50
C ALA A 154 7.47 -19.85 -6.89
N LEU A 155 6.46 -18.99 -6.70
CA LEU A 155 5.07 -19.27 -7.09
C LEU A 155 4.95 -19.41 -8.60
N ILE A 156 5.57 -18.51 -9.37
CA ILE A 156 5.58 -18.58 -10.84
C ILE A 156 6.31 -19.85 -11.30
N GLY A 157 7.45 -20.19 -10.70
CA GLY A 157 8.18 -21.42 -10.95
C GLY A 157 7.37 -22.70 -10.70
N LYS A 158 6.36 -22.64 -9.82
CA LYS A 158 5.41 -23.72 -9.53
C LYS A 158 4.14 -23.68 -10.41
N GLY A 159 4.09 -22.81 -11.40
CA GLY A 159 3.00 -22.72 -12.37
C GLY A 159 1.86 -21.79 -11.99
N VAL A 160 2.02 -20.93 -10.98
CA VAL A 160 1.05 -19.87 -10.69
C VAL A 160 1.10 -18.83 -11.81
N PRO A 161 -0.05 -18.42 -12.39
CA PRO A 161 -0.08 -17.41 -13.44
C PRO A 161 0.53 -16.09 -12.96
N LEU A 162 1.27 -15.39 -13.83
CA LEU A 162 1.98 -14.15 -13.50
C LEU A 162 1.07 -13.09 -12.87
N GLY A 163 -0.12 -12.88 -13.44
CA GLY A 163 -1.05 -11.89 -12.91
C GLY A 163 -1.57 -12.25 -11.52
N THR A 164 -1.78 -13.53 -11.24
CA THR A 164 -2.17 -14.02 -9.91
C THR A 164 -1.06 -13.78 -8.89
N ALA A 165 0.20 -14.09 -9.26
CA ALA A 165 1.35 -13.87 -8.41
C ALA A 165 1.60 -12.38 -8.14
N LEU A 166 1.43 -11.52 -9.17
CA LEU A 166 1.51 -10.07 -9.03
C LEU A 166 0.39 -9.51 -8.14
N ALA A 167 -0.85 -10.01 -8.29
CA ALA A 167 -1.97 -9.61 -7.43
C ALA A 167 -1.72 -9.98 -5.97
N PHE A 168 -1.22 -11.19 -5.69
CA PHE A 168 -0.81 -11.61 -4.35
C PHE A 168 0.25 -10.68 -3.76
N MET A 169 1.33 -10.43 -4.52
CA MET A 169 2.42 -9.56 -4.09
C MET A 169 1.92 -8.14 -3.77
N THR A 170 1.17 -7.56 -4.71
CA THR A 170 0.67 -6.20 -4.56
C THR A 170 -0.29 -6.08 -3.37
N ALA A 171 -1.16 -7.09 -3.16
CA ALA A 171 -2.05 -7.13 -2.02
C ALA A 171 -1.29 -7.22 -0.68
N THR A 172 -0.25 -8.04 -0.61
CA THR A 172 0.61 -8.17 0.58
C THR A 172 1.27 -6.86 0.98
N VAL A 173 1.69 -6.07 -0.01
CA VAL A 173 2.34 -4.76 0.22
C VAL A 173 1.34 -3.66 0.52
N THR A 174 0.17 -3.67 -0.14
CA THR A 174 -0.77 -2.54 -0.17
C THR A 174 -1.92 -2.67 0.81
N LEU A 175 -2.42 -3.90 1.06
CA LEU A 175 -3.65 -4.16 1.80
C LEU A 175 -3.41 -4.76 3.18
N SER A 176 -2.19 -4.69 3.66
CA SER A 176 -1.80 -5.34 4.92
C SER A 176 -2.52 -4.79 6.17
N ILE A 177 -2.70 -5.65 7.17
CA ILE A 177 -3.29 -5.25 8.46
C ILE A 177 -2.55 -4.07 9.10
N PRO A 178 -1.21 -4.02 9.15
CA PRO A 178 -0.49 -2.85 9.65
C PRO A 178 -0.81 -1.56 8.91
N GLU A 179 -0.94 -1.61 7.58
CA GLU A 179 -1.32 -0.46 6.75
C GLU A 179 -2.71 0.06 7.12
N ILE A 180 -3.68 -0.85 7.29
CA ILE A 180 -5.04 -0.51 7.76
C ILE A 180 -4.99 0.23 9.10
N LEU A 181 -4.18 -0.26 10.05
CA LEU A 181 -4.07 0.33 11.38
C LEU A 181 -3.42 1.71 11.36
N ILE A 182 -2.41 1.91 10.51
CA ILE A 182 -1.75 3.21 10.33
C ILE A 182 -2.73 4.21 9.69
N LEU A 183 -3.38 3.83 8.59
CA LEU A 183 -4.30 4.68 7.86
C LEU A 183 -5.56 4.99 8.65
N LYS A 184 -6.01 4.11 9.56
CA LYS A 184 -7.14 4.37 10.47
C LYS A 184 -6.93 5.60 11.35
N LYS A 185 -5.68 6.00 11.63
CA LYS A 185 -5.40 7.26 12.32
C LYS A 185 -5.66 8.49 11.45
N ALA A 186 -5.31 8.37 10.17
CA ALA A 186 -5.45 9.46 9.22
C ALA A 186 -6.87 9.57 8.64
N MET A 187 -7.63 8.47 8.64
CA MET A 187 -8.93 8.35 7.99
C MET A 187 -9.96 7.71 8.91
N LYS A 188 -11.21 8.20 8.83
CA LYS A 188 -12.35 7.53 9.46
C LYS A 188 -12.66 6.22 8.73
N TRP A 189 -13.31 5.29 9.42
CA TRP A 189 -13.60 3.94 8.92
C TRP A 189 -14.32 3.93 7.55
N GLN A 190 -15.24 4.86 7.33
CA GLN A 190 -16.00 4.96 6.07
C GLN A 190 -15.08 5.23 4.86
N LEU A 191 -14.14 6.16 4.99
CA LEU A 191 -13.17 6.46 3.94
C LEU A 191 -12.19 5.29 3.77
N LEU A 192 -11.75 4.69 4.87
CA LEU A 192 -10.80 3.60 4.87
C LEU A 192 -11.34 2.37 4.11
N THR A 193 -12.58 1.97 4.38
CA THR A 193 -13.21 0.83 3.68
C THR A 193 -13.37 1.06 2.18
N ILE A 194 -13.75 2.27 1.78
CA ILE A 194 -13.87 2.63 0.36
C ILE A 194 -12.49 2.65 -0.30
N PHE A 195 -11.50 3.23 0.34
CA PHE A 195 -10.12 3.28 -0.14
C PHE A 195 -9.57 1.86 -0.38
N PHE A 196 -9.69 0.97 0.63
CA PHE A 196 -9.25 -0.42 0.50
C PHE A 196 -10.07 -1.20 -0.52
N GLY A 197 -11.37 -0.96 -0.63
CA GLY A 197 -12.23 -1.56 -1.65
C GLY A 197 -11.80 -1.22 -3.07
N ILE A 198 -11.56 0.06 -3.35
CA ILE A 198 -11.09 0.55 -4.66
C ILE A 198 -9.70 -0.04 -4.97
N THR A 199 -8.79 -0.02 -4.00
CA THR A 199 -7.45 -0.56 -4.17
C THR A 199 -7.48 -2.06 -4.44
N THR A 200 -8.31 -2.82 -3.71
CA THR A 200 -8.50 -4.26 -3.91
C THR A 200 -8.99 -4.57 -5.32
N ILE A 201 -10.02 -3.84 -5.78
CA ILE A 201 -10.54 -4.00 -7.16
C ILE A 201 -9.43 -3.66 -8.17
N GLY A 202 -8.68 -2.59 -7.96
CA GLY A 202 -7.56 -2.21 -8.82
C GLY A 202 -6.50 -3.29 -8.92
N ILE A 203 -6.12 -3.92 -7.80
CA ILE A 203 -5.16 -5.03 -7.76
C ILE A 203 -5.70 -6.23 -8.52
N MET A 204 -6.99 -6.57 -8.33
CA MET A 204 -7.61 -7.67 -9.07
C MET A 204 -7.63 -7.40 -10.58
N LEU A 205 -7.92 -6.16 -11.02
CA LEU A 205 -7.88 -5.78 -12.43
C LEU A 205 -6.47 -5.91 -13.02
N ILE A 206 -5.43 -5.51 -12.29
CA ILE A 206 -4.03 -5.74 -12.70
C ILE A 206 -3.76 -7.24 -12.84
N GLY A 207 -4.17 -8.05 -11.86
CA GLY A 207 -4.01 -9.49 -11.89
C GLY A 207 -4.69 -10.14 -13.10
N TYR A 208 -5.92 -9.77 -13.41
CA TYR A 208 -6.64 -10.28 -14.59
C TYR A 208 -5.99 -9.83 -15.89
N LEU A 209 -5.58 -8.56 -15.98
CA LEU A 209 -4.89 -8.02 -17.14
C LEU A 209 -3.64 -8.86 -17.48
N PHE A 210 -2.80 -9.14 -16.48
CA PHE A 210 -1.59 -9.93 -16.70
C PHE A 210 -1.85 -11.40 -16.98
N ASN A 211 -2.90 -11.99 -16.41
CA ASN A 211 -3.30 -13.36 -16.76
C ASN A 211 -3.87 -13.45 -18.18
N PHE A 212 -4.44 -12.35 -18.71
CA PHE A 212 -4.92 -12.29 -20.09
C PHE A 212 -3.79 -12.05 -21.11
N LEU A 213 -2.74 -11.32 -20.72
CA LEU A 213 -1.60 -11.01 -21.58
C LEU A 213 -0.56 -12.15 -21.69
N GLN A 214 -0.69 -13.17 -20.85
CA GLN A 214 0.18 -14.36 -20.81
C GLN A 214 -0.39 -15.50 -21.67
#